data_f7801c7dfbeb288e0faacc739120d65a
#
_entry.id   f7801c7dfbeb288e0faacc739120d65a
#
_cell.length_a   1.000
_cell.length_b   1.000
_cell.length_c   1.000
_cell.angle_alpha   90.00
_cell.angle_beta   90.00
_cell.angle_gamma   90.00
#
_symmetry.space_group_name_H-M   'P 1'
#
loop_
_entity.id
_entity.type
_entity.pdbx_description
1 polymer ?
#
loop_
_entity_poly.entity_id
_entity_poly.type
_entity_poly.pdbx_seq_one_letter_code
_entity_poly.pdbx_strand_id
1 'polypeptide(L)'
;MKSIFIPRYFWNGTNDEVCTNTAVLVRDNRIEQIDEPEKLRLGYPEAQVLESNDWLMMPAFVDAHDHGRGMSPISFRTPDRALEMWLQDLNKLPAIPHYQACYYDGMRLVSSGVGMVLHSHNPNSFAQIREEMVAAEKGYKDAGIRSILCPLYLDQNKRIYYDRDKFISDLPEPLRTNFAAGIHDKIMNMDEYFQLVEGICEDLADDIKAGWTEVQLHPNGGQWCSDEALLQMKEYALEHGMYIHLHMGPETQFLYNA
;
A
#
# COMPACT_ATOMS: atom_id res chain seq x y z
N MET A 1 -7.52 -19.68 -21.70
CA MET A 1 -8.13 -20.87 -21.03
C MET A 1 -9.47 -20.47 -20.46
N LYS A 2 -10.52 -21.35 -20.53
CA LYS A 2 -11.82 -21.07 -19.92
C LYS A 2 -12.03 -21.97 -18.71
N SER A 3 -12.53 -21.42 -17.61
CA SER A 3 -12.88 -22.16 -16.40
C SER A 3 -14.24 -21.71 -15.88
N ILE A 4 -15.08 -22.65 -15.47
CA ILE A 4 -16.37 -22.39 -14.85
C ILE A 4 -16.25 -22.77 -13.37
N PHE A 5 -16.43 -21.80 -12.50
CA PHE A 5 -16.47 -22.00 -11.06
C PHE A 5 -17.91 -22.12 -10.58
N ILE A 6 -18.24 -23.18 -9.87
CA ILE A 6 -19.58 -23.45 -9.35
C ILE A 6 -19.49 -23.60 -7.83
N PRO A 7 -19.62 -22.50 -7.08
CA PRO A 7 -19.66 -22.53 -5.63
C PRO A 7 -21.08 -22.90 -5.14
N ARG A 8 -21.18 -23.34 -3.89
CA ARG A 8 -22.48 -23.47 -3.21
C ARG A 8 -23.15 -22.11 -3.01
N TYR A 9 -22.37 -21.11 -2.64
CA TYR A 9 -22.82 -19.75 -2.40
C TYR A 9 -21.98 -18.76 -3.21
N PHE A 10 -22.64 -17.78 -3.78
CA PHE A 10 -22.01 -16.69 -4.52
C PHE A 10 -22.50 -15.35 -3.97
N TRP A 11 -21.55 -14.46 -3.66
CA TRP A 11 -21.79 -13.06 -3.29
C TRP A 11 -20.98 -12.13 -4.19
N ASN A 12 -21.65 -11.19 -4.83
CA ASN A 12 -21.01 -10.28 -5.81
C ASN A 12 -20.32 -9.07 -5.18
N GLY A 13 -20.43 -8.88 -3.84
CA GLY A 13 -19.81 -7.76 -3.13
C GLY A 13 -20.56 -6.43 -3.18
N THR A 14 -21.70 -6.35 -3.88
CA THR A 14 -22.41 -5.08 -4.10
C THR A 14 -23.74 -4.94 -3.35
N ASN A 15 -24.28 -6.02 -2.85
CA ASN A 15 -25.52 -6.06 -2.10
C ASN A 15 -25.45 -7.09 -0.97
N ASP A 16 -26.50 -7.19 -0.16
CA ASP A 16 -26.57 -8.13 0.98
C ASP A 16 -27.10 -9.53 0.57
N GLU A 17 -27.26 -9.79 -0.73
CA GLU A 17 -27.82 -11.05 -1.22
C GLU A 17 -26.72 -12.07 -1.52
N VAL A 18 -26.84 -13.25 -0.91
CA VAL A 18 -26.05 -14.43 -1.24
C VAL A 18 -26.86 -15.32 -2.17
N CYS A 19 -26.36 -15.52 -3.36
CA CYS A 19 -27.00 -16.33 -4.39
C CYS A 19 -26.61 -17.80 -4.25
N THR A 20 -27.54 -18.69 -4.61
CA THR A 20 -27.28 -20.10 -4.89
C THR A 20 -27.53 -20.36 -6.38
N ASN A 21 -27.15 -21.52 -6.89
CA ASN A 21 -27.32 -21.88 -8.31
C ASN A 21 -26.69 -20.85 -9.26
N THR A 22 -25.54 -20.34 -8.89
CA THR A 22 -24.79 -19.32 -9.65
C THR A 22 -23.40 -19.85 -9.95
N ALA A 23 -22.95 -19.68 -11.20
CA ALA A 23 -21.60 -20.04 -11.63
C ALA A 23 -20.93 -18.85 -12.32
N VAL A 24 -19.62 -18.85 -12.30
CA VAL A 24 -18.78 -17.79 -12.86
C VAL A 24 -17.87 -18.40 -13.94
N LEU A 25 -18.02 -17.90 -15.17
CA LEU A 25 -17.12 -18.19 -16.26
C LEU A 25 -15.94 -17.20 -16.23
N VAL A 26 -14.75 -17.73 -16.16
CA VAL A 26 -13.49 -16.97 -16.25
C VAL A 26 -12.79 -17.36 -17.55
N ARG A 27 -12.41 -16.34 -18.33
CA ARG A 27 -11.55 -16.48 -19.51
C ARG A 27 -10.34 -15.56 -19.37
N ASP A 28 -9.15 -16.12 -19.53
CA ASP A 28 -7.89 -15.36 -19.56
C ASP A 28 -7.78 -14.35 -18.38
N ASN A 29 -8.04 -14.83 -17.17
CA ASN A 29 -8.02 -14.08 -15.91
C ASN A 29 -9.09 -12.96 -15.79
N ARG A 30 -10.15 -13.02 -16.59
CA ARG A 30 -11.28 -12.09 -16.50
C ARG A 30 -12.59 -12.83 -16.32
N ILE A 31 -13.47 -12.29 -15.46
CA ILE A 31 -14.87 -12.76 -15.37
C ILE A 31 -15.54 -12.38 -16.67
N GLU A 32 -16.00 -13.38 -17.44
CA GLU A 32 -16.67 -13.19 -18.72
C GLU A 32 -18.19 -13.20 -18.57
N GLN A 33 -18.69 -14.13 -17.74
CA GLN A 33 -20.11 -14.31 -17.55
C GLN A 33 -20.42 -14.87 -16.16
N ILE A 34 -21.54 -14.43 -15.59
CA ILE A 34 -22.11 -15.01 -14.37
C ILE A 34 -23.54 -15.43 -14.74
N ASP A 35 -23.86 -16.71 -14.57
CA ASP A 35 -25.18 -17.28 -14.92
C ASP A 35 -25.42 -18.58 -14.13
N GLU A 36 -26.53 -19.25 -14.41
CA GLU A 36 -26.82 -20.58 -13.86
C GLU A 36 -25.80 -21.62 -14.34
N PRO A 37 -25.37 -22.58 -13.49
CA PRO A 37 -24.38 -23.59 -13.85
C PRO A 37 -24.69 -24.35 -15.14
N GLU A 38 -25.94 -24.78 -15.32
CA GLU A 38 -26.36 -25.54 -16.50
C GLU A 38 -26.22 -24.75 -17.80
N LYS A 39 -26.54 -23.43 -17.78
CA LYS A 39 -26.39 -22.58 -18.95
C LYS A 39 -24.93 -22.43 -19.36
N LEU A 40 -24.04 -22.23 -18.36
CA LEU A 40 -22.60 -22.11 -18.64
C LEU A 40 -22.02 -23.43 -19.13
N ARG A 41 -22.41 -24.58 -18.54
CA ARG A 41 -21.95 -25.89 -19.01
C ARG A 41 -22.36 -26.19 -20.46
N LEU A 42 -23.61 -25.83 -20.81
CA LEU A 42 -24.11 -26.01 -22.19
C LEU A 42 -23.44 -25.05 -23.18
N GLY A 43 -23.24 -23.80 -22.77
CA GLY A 43 -22.63 -22.77 -23.63
C GLY A 43 -21.12 -22.96 -23.83
N TYR A 44 -20.45 -23.60 -22.89
CA TYR A 44 -18.97 -23.75 -22.88
C TYR A 44 -18.54 -25.17 -22.52
N PRO A 45 -18.90 -26.18 -23.32
CA PRO A 45 -18.64 -27.59 -23.02
C PRO A 45 -17.13 -27.91 -22.93
N GLU A 46 -16.28 -27.08 -23.49
CA GLU A 46 -14.82 -27.20 -23.45
C GLU A 46 -14.17 -26.60 -22.20
N ALA A 47 -14.93 -25.87 -21.38
CA ALA A 47 -14.38 -25.20 -20.19
C ALA A 47 -14.08 -26.21 -19.08
N GLN A 48 -12.99 -25.97 -18.37
CA GLN A 48 -12.71 -26.70 -17.13
C GLN A 48 -13.76 -26.33 -16.07
N VAL A 49 -14.43 -27.33 -15.50
CA VAL A 49 -15.41 -27.10 -14.42
C VAL A 49 -14.76 -27.37 -13.06
N LEU A 50 -14.86 -26.39 -12.17
CA LEU A 50 -14.41 -26.44 -10.78
C LEU A 50 -15.66 -26.21 -9.91
N GLU A 51 -16.06 -27.25 -9.18
CA GLU A 51 -17.30 -27.23 -8.39
C GLU A 51 -17.06 -27.74 -6.98
N SER A 52 -17.67 -27.08 -5.99
CA SER A 52 -17.68 -27.57 -4.61
C SER A 52 -18.89 -27.03 -3.83
N ASN A 53 -19.49 -27.91 -3.06
CA ASN A 53 -20.56 -27.56 -2.11
C ASN A 53 -20.03 -26.89 -0.83
N ASP A 54 -18.73 -26.81 -0.66
CA ASP A 54 -18.08 -26.19 0.52
C ASP A 54 -17.58 -24.79 0.22
N TRP A 55 -17.79 -24.29 -1.02
CA TRP A 55 -17.29 -22.97 -1.43
C TRP A 55 -18.32 -21.87 -1.27
N LEU A 56 -17.88 -20.76 -0.70
CA LEU A 56 -18.43 -19.43 -0.90
C LEU A 56 -17.49 -18.68 -1.84
N MET A 57 -18.01 -18.26 -3.01
CA MET A 57 -17.26 -17.38 -3.93
C MET A 57 -17.67 -15.94 -3.70
N MET A 58 -16.70 -15.09 -3.50
CA MET A 58 -16.88 -13.66 -3.25
C MET A 58 -15.69 -12.88 -3.82
N PRO A 59 -15.77 -11.54 -4.00
CA PRO A 59 -14.62 -10.72 -4.31
C PRO A 59 -13.51 -10.90 -3.27
N ALA A 60 -12.26 -10.87 -3.71
CA ALA A 60 -11.12 -10.91 -2.80
C ALA A 60 -11.12 -9.68 -1.87
N PHE A 61 -10.55 -9.82 -0.69
CA PHE A 61 -10.37 -8.71 0.22
C PHE A 61 -9.36 -7.70 -0.34
N VAL A 62 -9.48 -6.46 0.11
CA VAL A 62 -8.52 -5.39 -0.16
C VAL A 62 -7.90 -4.98 1.16
N ASP A 63 -6.57 -5.03 1.23
CA ASP A 63 -5.84 -4.40 2.31
C ASP A 63 -5.64 -2.92 1.96
N ALA A 64 -6.37 -2.07 2.66
CA ALA A 64 -6.42 -0.63 2.35
C ALA A 64 -5.23 0.15 2.93
N HIS A 65 -4.35 -0.48 3.71
CA HIS A 65 -3.15 0.15 4.24
C HIS A 65 -2.15 -0.89 4.77
N ASP A 66 -1.03 -1.02 4.10
CA ASP A 66 0.12 -1.80 4.54
C ASP A 66 1.43 -1.08 4.20
N HIS A 67 2.54 -1.49 4.81
CA HIS A 67 3.88 -0.95 4.57
C HIS A 67 4.82 -1.94 3.87
N GLY A 68 4.31 -3.07 3.39
CA GLY A 68 5.07 -4.07 2.65
C GLY A 68 6.19 -4.73 3.46
N ARG A 69 6.08 -4.75 4.78
CA ARG A 69 7.13 -5.32 5.62
C ARG A 69 7.11 -6.84 5.65
N GLY A 70 5.95 -7.45 5.45
CA GLY A 70 5.73 -8.89 5.44
C GLY A 70 6.01 -9.60 6.76
N MET A 71 6.96 -9.10 7.55
CA MET A 71 7.32 -9.61 8.86
C MET A 71 7.04 -8.58 9.94
N SER A 72 6.37 -9.01 11.02
CA SER A 72 6.09 -8.13 12.15
C SER A 72 7.40 -7.62 12.79
N PRO A 73 7.51 -6.31 13.08
CA PRO A 73 8.64 -5.75 13.82
C PRO A 73 8.89 -6.43 15.19
N ILE A 74 7.83 -6.98 15.80
CA ILE A 74 7.94 -7.75 17.05
C ILE A 74 8.87 -8.96 16.89
N SER A 75 8.91 -9.60 15.72
CA SER A 75 9.82 -10.70 15.42
C SER A 75 11.30 -10.30 15.49
N PHE A 76 11.58 -9.01 15.37
CA PHE A 76 12.91 -8.40 15.51
C PHE A 76 13.12 -7.68 16.85
N ARG A 77 12.29 -8.01 17.85
CA ARG A 77 12.33 -7.41 19.20
C ARG A 77 11.99 -5.90 19.22
N THR A 78 11.25 -5.43 18.24
CA THR A 78 10.68 -4.08 18.24
C THR A 78 9.27 -4.16 18.80
N PRO A 79 9.06 -3.84 20.10
CA PRO A 79 7.75 -3.92 20.73
C PRO A 79 6.82 -2.83 20.19
N ASP A 80 5.53 -3.09 20.25
CA ASP A 80 4.51 -2.08 19.99
C ASP A 80 4.55 -0.98 21.05
N ARG A 81 4.60 0.29 20.61
CA ARG A 81 4.73 1.49 21.47
C ARG A 81 4.01 2.67 20.84
N ALA A 82 4.01 3.82 21.56
CA ALA A 82 3.64 5.09 20.93
C ALA A 82 4.49 5.35 19.68
N LEU A 83 3.87 5.90 18.63
CA LEU A 83 4.43 5.99 17.27
C LEU A 83 5.85 6.58 17.26
N GLU A 84 6.08 7.68 17.96
CA GLU A 84 7.36 8.39 17.98
C GLU A 84 8.51 7.51 18.51
N MET A 85 8.22 6.70 19.52
CA MET A 85 9.20 5.75 20.10
C MET A 85 9.37 4.53 19.19
N TRP A 86 8.28 4.05 18.61
CA TRP A 86 8.28 2.90 17.72
C TRP A 86 9.05 3.17 16.43
N LEU A 87 8.90 4.37 15.84
CA LEU A 87 9.67 4.80 14.66
C LEU A 87 11.19 4.77 14.90
N GLN A 88 11.63 5.13 16.12
CA GLN A 88 13.06 5.05 16.47
C GLN A 88 13.55 3.59 16.56
N ASP A 89 12.68 2.69 17.01
CA ASP A 89 13.01 1.27 17.08
C ASP A 89 13.01 0.64 15.67
N LEU A 90 12.14 1.06 14.77
CA LEU A 90 12.15 0.62 13.37
C LEU A 90 13.46 0.95 12.65
N ASN A 91 14.08 2.08 12.95
CA ASN A 91 15.37 2.47 12.37
C ASN A 91 16.52 1.52 12.73
N LYS A 92 16.34 0.63 13.71
CA LYS A 92 17.32 -0.39 14.12
C LYS A 92 17.14 -1.72 13.38
N LEU A 93 16.05 -1.87 12.64
CA LEU A 93 15.79 -3.08 11.87
C LEU A 93 16.74 -3.18 10.68
N PRO A 94 17.13 -4.40 10.28
CA PRO A 94 17.89 -4.57 9.06
C PRO A 94 17.05 -4.11 7.85
N ALA A 95 17.67 -3.42 6.93
CA ALA A 95 17.06 -3.10 5.65
C ALA A 95 16.85 -4.39 4.84
N ILE A 96 15.59 -4.77 4.64
CA ILE A 96 15.23 -5.89 3.78
C ILE A 96 14.97 -5.29 2.39
N PRO A 97 15.55 -5.85 1.30
CA PRO A 97 15.24 -5.36 -0.03
C PRO A 97 13.75 -5.45 -0.33
N HIS A 98 13.17 -4.41 -0.93
CA HIS A 98 11.71 -4.27 -1.09
C HIS A 98 11.09 -5.39 -1.91
N TYR A 99 11.79 -5.93 -2.91
CA TYR A 99 11.30 -7.11 -3.64
C TYR A 99 11.00 -8.28 -2.70
N GLN A 100 11.96 -8.65 -1.83
CA GLN A 100 11.79 -9.80 -0.93
C GLN A 100 10.73 -9.53 0.13
N ALA A 101 10.71 -8.31 0.68
CA ALA A 101 9.74 -7.92 1.69
C ALA A 101 8.30 -7.99 1.12
N CYS A 102 8.06 -7.35 -0.02
CA CYS A 102 6.75 -7.29 -0.66
C CYS A 102 6.33 -8.63 -1.29
N TYR A 103 7.27 -9.44 -1.79
CA TYR A 103 6.97 -10.81 -2.23
C TYR A 103 6.46 -11.67 -1.07
N TYR A 104 7.16 -11.65 0.07
CA TYR A 104 6.76 -12.42 1.25
C TYR A 104 5.43 -11.90 1.83
N ASP A 105 5.26 -10.59 1.87
CA ASP A 105 4.03 -9.94 2.31
C ASP A 105 2.85 -10.32 1.40
N GLY A 106 3.01 -10.17 0.09
CA GLY A 106 2.02 -10.57 -0.91
C GLY A 106 1.61 -12.03 -0.80
N MET A 107 2.54 -12.95 -0.58
CA MET A 107 2.21 -14.36 -0.36
C MET A 107 1.34 -14.57 0.89
N ARG A 108 1.61 -13.86 1.98
CA ARG A 108 0.80 -13.93 3.20
C ARG A 108 -0.60 -13.35 2.98
N LEU A 109 -0.68 -12.21 2.31
CA LEU A 109 -1.93 -11.55 1.97
C LEU A 109 -2.81 -12.45 1.08
N VAL A 110 -2.24 -13.00 0.01
CA VAL A 110 -2.95 -13.94 -0.88
C VAL A 110 -3.43 -15.17 -0.12
N SER A 111 -2.61 -15.74 0.78
CA SER A 111 -3.02 -16.88 1.60
C SER A 111 -4.17 -16.58 2.56
N SER A 112 -4.42 -15.30 2.83
CA SER A 112 -5.53 -14.80 3.65
C SER A 112 -6.72 -14.30 2.83
N GLY A 113 -6.71 -14.49 1.50
CA GLY A 113 -7.79 -14.09 0.60
C GLY A 113 -7.74 -12.63 0.17
N VAL A 114 -6.64 -11.92 0.38
CA VAL A 114 -6.43 -10.55 -0.09
C VAL A 114 -5.96 -10.57 -1.54
N GLY A 115 -6.63 -9.82 -2.41
CA GLY A 115 -6.33 -9.73 -3.85
C GLY A 115 -5.70 -8.40 -4.27
N MET A 116 -5.70 -7.41 -3.38
CA MET A 116 -5.11 -6.10 -3.62
C MET A 116 -4.60 -5.50 -2.31
N VAL A 117 -3.46 -4.82 -2.37
CA VAL A 117 -2.85 -4.13 -1.22
C VAL A 117 -2.52 -2.69 -1.57
N LEU A 118 -2.80 -1.75 -0.66
CA LEU A 118 -2.29 -0.39 -0.72
C LEU A 118 -0.98 -0.32 0.07
N HIS A 119 0.11 -0.07 -0.65
CA HIS A 119 1.47 -0.02 -0.12
C HIS A 119 1.88 1.42 0.20
N SER A 120 1.81 1.80 1.47
CA SER A 120 2.38 3.03 2.01
C SER A 120 3.90 2.86 2.17
N HIS A 121 4.65 3.41 1.24
CA HIS A 121 6.08 3.14 1.13
C HIS A 121 6.90 3.77 2.25
N ASN A 122 7.75 2.96 2.87
CA ASN A 122 8.80 3.42 3.78
C ASN A 122 10.17 3.11 3.14
N PRO A 123 10.86 4.09 2.57
CA PRO A 123 12.09 3.85 1.86
C PRO A 123 13.22 3.41 2.79
N ASN A 124 14.06 2.51 2.31
CA ASN A 124 15.37 2.25 2.91
C ASN A 124 16.35 3.40 2.58
N SER A 125 16.14 4.05 1.42
CA SER A 125 16.91 5.20 0.97
C SER A 125 16.02 6.18 0.18
N PHE A 126 15.95 7.43 0.63
CA PHE A 126 15.21 8.46 -0.10
C PHE A 126 15.72 8.72 -1.52
N ALA A 127 17.00 8.47 -1.78
CA ALA A 127 17.57 8.59 -3.11
C ALA A 127 17.21 7.45 -4.04
N GLN A 128 16.61 6.36 -3.53
CA GLN A 128 16.29 5.13 -4.28
C GLN A 128 14.80 4.80 -4.25
N ILE A 129 13.94 5.75 -3.90
CA ILE A 129 12.47 5.50 -3.81
C ILE A 129 11.95 4.93 -5.14
N ARG A 130 12.37 5.46 -6.28
CA ARG A 130 11.91 4.99 -7.60
C ARG A 130 12.21 3.51 -7.81
N GLU A 131 13.45 3.11 -7.58
CA GLU A 131 13.88 1.73 -7.73
C GLU A 131 13.24 0.80 -6.69
N GLU A 132 13.06 1.30 -5.48
CA GLU A 132 12.40 0.56 -4.40
C GLU A 132 10.92 0.31 -4.71
N MET A 133 10.21 1.29 -5.30
CA MET A 133 8.81 1.14 -5.72
C MET A 133 8.65 0.12 -6.85
N VAL A 134 9.53 0.14 -7.84
CA VAL A 134 9.56 -0.86 -8.93
C VAL A 134 9.84 -2.26 -8.36
N ALA A 135 10.76 -2.36 -7.40
CA ALA A 135 11.07 -3.62 -6.75
C ALA A 135 9.90 -4.14 -5.89
N ALA A 136 9.17 -3.25 -5.21
CA ALA A 136 7.99 -3.59 -4.43
C ALA A 136 6.85 -4.12 -5.32
N GLU A 137 6.55 -3.40 -6.42
CA GLU A 137 5.57 -3.86 -7.41
C GLU A 137 5.89 -5.27 -7.90
N LYS A 138 7.13 -5.47 -8.36
CA LYS A 138 7.57 -6.77 -8.85
C LYS A 138 7.39 -7.87 -7.79
N GLY A 139 7.65 -7.57 -6.52
CA GLY A 139 7.44 -8.51 -5.43
C GLY A 139 5.97 -8.90 -5.27
N TYR A 140 5.07 -7.93 -5.24
CA TYR A 140 3.63 -8.18 -5.15
C TYR A 140 3.09 -8.93 -6.36
N LYS A 141 3.47 -8.54 -7.56
CA LYS A 141 3.06 -9.18 -8.80
C LYS A 141 3.52 -10.64 -8.88
N ASP A 142 4.77 -10.92 -8.53
CA ASP A 142 5.31 -12.28 -8.49
C ASP A 142 4.60 -13.15 -7.41
N ALA A 143 4.09 -12.53 -6.33
CA ALA A 143 3.22 -13.19 -5.35
C ALA A 143 1.78 -13.39 -5.84
N GLY A 144 1.37 -12.76 -6.94
CA GLY A 144 0.04 -12.87 -7.52
C GLY A 144 -1.00 -11.92 -6.94
N ILE A 145 -0.59 -10.83 -6.29
CA ILE A 145 -1.46 -9.79 -5.73
C ILE A 145 -1.30 -8.47 -6.49
N ARG A 146 -2.37 -7.71 -6.61
CA ARG A 146 -2.32 -6.34 -7.15
C ARG A 146 -1.86 -5.36 -6.08
N SER A 147 -1.23 -4.27 -6.52
CA SER A 147 -0.75 -3.22 -5.61
C SER A 147 -1.24 -1.83 -5.99
N ILE A 148 -1.43 -0.99 -4.99
CA ILE A 148 -1.55 0.47 -5.13
C ILE A 148 -0.32 1.04 -4.44
N LEU A 149 0.57 1.66 -5.19
CA LEU A 149 1.86 2.13 -4.72
C LEU A 149 1.79 3.60 -4.32
N CYS A 150 2.20 3.91 -3.11
CA CYS A 150 2.12 5.23 -2.53
C CYS A 150 3.52 5.72 -2.12
N PRO A 151 4.29 6.35 -3.06
CA PRO A 151 5.62 6.90 -2.75
C PRO A 151 5.48 8.06 -1.77
N LEU A 152 6.22 7.97 -0.69
CA LEU A 152 6.10 8.91 0.41
C LEU A 152 6.65 10.31 0.06
N TYR A 153 5.97 11.34 0.55
CA TYR A 153 6.45 12.72 0.61
C TYR A 153 6.37 13.29 2.03
N LEU A 154 7.36 14.07 2.39
CA LEU A 154 7.31 14.94 3.55
C LEU A 154 8.26 16.15 3.35
N ASP A 155 7.86 17.33 3.80
CA ASP A 155 8.65 18.55 3.77
C ASP A 155 8.81 19.20 5.16
N GLN A 156 8.19 18.57 6.17
CA GLN A 156 8.33 18.96 7.56
C GLN A 156 8.70 17.73 8.37
N ASN A 157 9.95 17.61 8.80
CA ASN A 157 10.33 16.53 9.73
C ASN A 157 9.97 16.92 11.16
N LYS A 158 8.71 16.70 11.54
CA LYS A 158 8.21 16.96 12.90
C LYS A 158 8.28 15.71 13.77
N ARG A 159 9.50 15.23 14.02
CA ARG A 159 9.73 14.36 15.18
C ARG A 159 9.53 15.11 16.50
N ILE A 160 9.46 16.45 16.39
CA ILE A 160 9.25 17.37 17.50
C ILE A 160 8.01 18.20 17.14
N TYR A 161 6.92 17.99 17.87
CA TYR A 161 5.61 18.57 17.61
C TYR A 161 5.40 19.93 18.27
N TYR A 162 6.47 20.56 18.77
CA TYR A 162 6.47 21.89 19.37
C TYR A 162 7.75 22.65 18.97
N ASP A 163 8.06 23.77 19.61
CA ASP A 163 9.22 24.59 19.24
C ASP A 163 10.51 23.77 19.19
N ARG A 164 10.96 23.47 17.98
CA ARG A 164 12.12 22.65 17.70
C ARG A 164 13.41 23.25 18.25
N ASP A 165 13.58 24.55 18.07
CA ASP A 165 14.81 25.23 18.45
C ASP A 165 14.94 25.28 19.96
N LYS A 166 13.81 25.49 20.66
CA LYS A 166 13.78 25.35 22.10
C LYS A 166 14.11 23.94 22.56
N PHE A 167 13.51 22.91 21.96
CA PHE A 167 13.80 21.52 22.30
C PHE A 167 15.29 21.21 22.13
N ILE A 168 15.88 21.58 21.00
CA ILE A 168 17.30 21.33 20.71
C ILE A 168 18.16 22.08 21.74
N SER A 169 17.81 23.33 22.09
CA SER A 169 18.58 24.11 23.07
C SER A 169 18.55 23.51 24.48
N ASP A 170 17.46 22.83 24.85
CA ASP A 170 17.30 22.19 26.15
C ASP A 170 18.03 20.85 26.26
N LEU A 171 18.50 20.26 25.14
CA LEU A 171 19.23 19.01 25.17
C LEU A 171 20.65 19.18 25.75
N PRO A 172 21.11 18.23 26.59
CA PRO A 172 22.51 18.22 27.03
C PRO A 172 23.45 17.82 25.89
N GLU A 173 24.74 18.29 25.96
CA GLU A 173 25.77 17.76 25.07
C GLU A 173 26.17 16.33 25.46
N PRO A 174 26.49 15.39 24.50
CA PRO A 174 26.60 15.66 23.05
C PRO A 174 25.29 15.48 22.27
N LEU A 175 24.16 15.24 22.95
CA LEU A 175 22.86 14.97 22.29
C LEU A 175 22.41 16.15 21.42
N ARG A 176 22.62 17.37 21.90
CA ARG A 176 22.27 18.59 21.18
C ARG A 176 22.94 18.64 19.80
N THR A 177 24.25 18.48 19.75
CA THR A 177 25.01 18.51 18.50
C THR A 177 24.58 17.38 17.57
N ASN A 178 24.46 16.15 18.06
CA ASN A 178 24.11 15.00 17.26
C ASN A 178 22.68 15.08 16.73
N PHE A 179 21.76 15.57 17.54
CA PHE A 179 20.35 15.71 17.16
C PHE A 179 20.18 16.80 16.11
N ALA A 180 20.77 17.96 16.31
CA ALA A 180 20.73 19.07 15.35
C ALA A 180 21.31 18.68 13.96
N ALA A 181 22.37 17.89 13.94
CA ALA A 181 22.99 17.40 12.69
C ALA A 181 22.14 16.34 11.96
N GLY A 182 21.28 15.62 12.68
CA GLY A 182 20.48 14.52 12.13
C GLY A 182 19.05 14.90 11.68
N ILE A 183 18.67 16.17 11.85
CA ILE A 183 17.33 16.63 11.45
C ILE A 183 17.36 17.16 10.03
N HIS A 184 16.75 16.41 9.13
CA HIS A 184 16.42 16.84 7.77
C HIS A 184 14.93 17.18 7.72
N ASP A 185 14.59 18.46 7.55
CA ASP A 185 13.20 18.91 7.51
C ASP A 185 12.54 18.65 6.15
N LYS A 186 13.33 18.48 5.11
CA LYS A 186 12.86 18.31 3.73
C LYS A 186 13.67 17.27 3.02
N ILE A 187 12.98 16.30 2.41
CA ILE A 187 13.60 15.23 1.65
C ILE A 187 13.82 15.64 0.20
N MET A 188 12.78 16.22 -0.42
CA MET A 188 12.78 16.72 -1.80
C MET A 188 11.80 17.87 -1.92
N ASN A 189 11.90 18.68 -2.97
CA ASN A 189 10.88 19.69 -3.26
C ASN A 189 9.68 19.06 -3.99
N MET A 190 8.59 19.82 -4.16
CA MET A 190 7.36 19.28 -4.74
C MET A 190 7.52 18.91 -6.21
N ASP A 191 8.28 19.70 -6.98
CA ASP A 191 8.55 19.40 -8.39
C ASP A 191 9.36 18.08 -8.53
N GLU A 192 10.36 17.89 -7.67
CA GLU A 192 11.12 16.63 -7.60
C GLU A 192 10.22 15.44 -7.23
N TYR A 193 9.25 15.64 -6.35
CA TYR A 193 8.29 14.61 -6.00
C TYR A 193 7.37 14.24 -7.14
N PHE A 194 6.83 15.22 -7.86
CA PHE A 194 5.99 14.94 -9.03
C PHE A 194 6.77 14.25 -10.13
N GLN A 195 8.01 14.67 -10.40
CA GLN A 195 8.92 13.98 -11.32
C GLN A 195 9.21 12.54 -10.88
N LEU A 196 9.36 12.29 -9.58
CA LEU A 196 9.50 10.94 -9.03
C LEU A 196 8.26 10.09 -9.32
N VAL A 197 7.06 10.62 -9.06
CA VAL A 197 5.78 9.93 -9.32
C VAL A 197 5.62 9.63 -10.80
N GLU A 198 5.87 10.60 -11.67
CA GLU A 198 5.84 10.43 -13.14
C GLU A 198 6.83 9.34 -13.58
N GLY A 199 8.06 9.39 -13.07
CA GLY A 199 9.07 8.38 -13.40
C GLY A 199 8.70 6.97 -12.92
N ILE A 200 8.04 6.82 -11.77
CA ILE A 200 7.50 5.52 -11.32
C ILE A 200 6.39 5.05 -12.27
N CYS A 201 5.48 5.94 -12.66
CA CYS A 201 4.42 5.62 -13.62
C CYS A 201 4.97 5.19 -14.99
N GLU A 202 6.05 5.83 -15.46
CA GLU A 202 6.74 5.46 -16.70
C GLU A 202 7.35 4.05 -16.60
N ASP A 203 8.09 3.77 -15.53
CA ASP A 203 8.73 2.46 -15.32
C ASP A 203 7.72 1.32 -15.20
N LEU A 204 6.53 1.60 -14.67
CA LEU A 204 5.46 0.63 -14.44
C LEU A 204 4.32 0.71 -15.47
N ALA A 205 4.51 1.42 -16.57
CA ALA A 205 3.45 1.69 -17.55
C ALA A 205 2.74 0.43 -18.07
N ASP A 206 3.48 -0.65 -18.35
CA ASP A 206 2.91 -1.91 -18.80
C ASP A 206 2.08 -2.59 -17.71
N ASP A 207 2.50 -2.53 -16.45
CA ASP A 207 1.81 -3.12 -15.32
C ASP A 207 0.58 -2.31 -14.92
N ILE A 208 0.65 -0.99 -15.00
CA ILE A 208 -0.50 -0.08 -14.84
C ILE A 208 -1.55 -0.38 -15.92
N LYS A 209 -1.14 -0.46 -17.19
CA LYS A 209 -2.04 -0.78 -18.29
C LYS A 209 -2.67 -2.16 -18.17
N ALA A 210 -1.93 -3.13 -17.66
CA ALA A 210 -2.43 -4.49 -17.42
C ALA A 210 -3.33 -4.58 -16.17
N GLY A 211 -3.38 -3.54 -15.31
CA GLY A 211 -4.16 -3.48 -14.08
C GLY A 211 -3.54 -4.26 -12.93
N TRP A 212 -2.22 -4.44 -12.94
CA TRP A 212 -1.48 -5.02 -11.82
C TRP A 212 -1.21 -4.02 -10.71
N THR A 213 -0.94 -2.77 -11.08
CA THR A 213 -0.63 -1.71 -10.12
C THR A 213 -1.25 -0.38 -10.49
N GLU A 214 -1.35 0.49 -9.50
CA GLU A 214 -1.64 1.93 -9.61
C GLU A 214 -0.63 2.70 -8.78
N VAL A 215 -0.44 3.98 -9.09
CA VAL A 215 0.37 4.89 -8.27
C VAL A 215 -0.52 5.99 -7.73
N GLN A 216 -0.43 6.27 -6.43
CA GLN A 216 -1.18 7.33 -5.76
C GLN A 216 -0.22 8.26 -5.02
N LEU A 217 -0.62 9.53 -4.83
CA LEU A 217 0.17 10.48 -4.07
C LEU A 217 0.11 10.13 -2.57
N HIS A 218 1.25 10.30 -1.88
CA HIS A 218 1.34 9.97 -0.47
C HIS A 218 2.04 11.04 0.36
N PRO A 219 1.34 12.14 0.73
CA PRO A 219 1.79 12.95 1.85
C PRO A 219 1.81 12.05 3.09
N ASN A 220 2.98 11.80 3.65
CA ASN A 220 3.16 10.76 4.68
C ASN A 220 2.23 10.93 5.89
N GLY A 221 1.95 12.18 6.27
CA GLY A 221 0.98 12.52 7.31
C GLY A 221 0.77 14.02 7.38
N GLY A 222 -0.38 14.45 7.88
CA GLY A 222 -0.73 15.87 7.97
C GLY A 222 0.26 16.70 8.79
N GLN A 223 0.88 16.10 9.81
CA GLN A 223 1.90 16.75 10.64
C GLN A 223 3.29 16.81 9.99
N TRP A 224 3.52 16.03 8.94
CA TRP A 224 4.82 15.94 8.24
C TRP A 224 4.83 16.66 6.90
N CYS A 225 3.69 17.22 6.49
CA CYS A 225 3.56 17.97 5.26
C CYS A 225 3.04 19.39 5.54
N SER A 226 3.55 20.36 4.82
CA SER A 226 3.03 21.73 4.88
C SER A 226 1.64 21.82 4.23
N ASP A 227 0.86 22.82 4.63
CA ASP A 227 -0.44 23.10 4.01
C ASP A 227 -0.29 23.38 2.51
N GLU A 228 0.80 24.05 2.12
CA GLU A 228 1.13 24.32 0.72
C GLU A 228 1.35 23.02 -0.07
N ALA A 229 2.12 22.07 0.49
CA ALA A 229 2.36 20.79 -0.15
C ALA A 229 1.06 19.99 -0.32
N LEU A 230 0.19 19.98 0.70
CA LEU A 230 -1.10 19.29 0.63
C LEU A 230 -2.02 19.91 -0.44
N LEU A 231 -2.01 21.22 -0.60
CA LEU A 231 -2.80 21.92 -1.62
C LEU A 231 -2.25 21.61 -3.03
N GLN A 232 -0.93 21.67 -3.24
CA GLN A 232 -0.30 21.35 -4.51
C GLN A 232 -0.56 19.89 -4.91
N MET A 233 -0.46 18.95 -3.98
CA MET A 233 -0.81 17.54 -4.24
C MET A 233 -2.28 17.35 -4.61
N LYS A 234 -3.19 18.06 -3.97
CA LYS A 234 -4.61 18.02 -4.31
C LYS A 234 -4.85 18.51 -5.75
N GLU A 235 -4.22 19.62 -6.14
CA GLU A 235 -4.34 20.16 -7.49
C GLU A 235 -3.79 19.18 -8.52
N TYR A 236 -2.60 18.65 -8.30
CA TYR A 236 -1.98 17.64 -9.15
C TYR A 236 -2.85 16.37 -9.27
N ALA A 237 -3.38 15.87 -8.15
CA ALA A 237 -4.24 14.70 -8.14
C ALA A 237 -5.51 14.89 -8.98
N LEU A 238 -6.15 16.08 -8.88
CA LEU A 238 -7.34 16.40 -9.68
C LEU A 238 -7.01 16.50 -11.17
N GLU A 239 -5.88 17.10 -11.53
CA GLU A 239 -5.44 17.25 -12.92
C GLU A 239 -5.10 15.91 -13.58
N HIS A 240 -4.48 14.99 -12.83
CA HIS A 240 -4.00 13.72 -13.36
C HIS A 240 -4.92 12.53 -13.03
N GLY A 241 -6.07 12.76 -12.38
CA GLY A 241 -7.02 11.70 -12.01
C GLY A 241 -6.45 10.71 -10.98
N MET A 242 -5.54 11.17 -10.12
CA MET A 242 -4.92 10.35 -9.08
C MET A 242 -5.66 10.51 -7.74
N TYR A 243 -5.46 9.55 -6.85
CA TYR A 243 -5.91 9.64 -5.45
C TYR A 243 -4.77 10.03 -4.53
N ILE A 244 -5.13 10.45 -3.32
CA ILE A 244 -4.19 10.80 -2.26
C ILE A 244 -4.42 9.85 -1.08
N HIS A 245 -3.35 9.23 -0.61
CA HIS A 245 -3.33 8.43 0.59
C HIS A 245 -2.45 9.07 1.66
N LEU A 246 -2.91 9.19 2.90
CA LEU A 246 -2.13 9.78 3.98
C LEU A 246 -2.48 9.16 5.34
N HIS A 247 -1.54 9.24 6.27
CA HIS A 247 -1.83 8.93 7.67
C HIS A 247 -2.54 10.10 8.33
N MET A 248 -3.64 9.81 9.01
CA MET A 248 -4.35 10.80 9.84
C MET A 248 -4.84 10.14 11.13
N GLY A 249 -4.78 10.88 12.22
CA GLY A 249 -5.49 10.53 13.43
C GLY A 249 -4.61 10.29 14.67
N PRO A 250 -4.34 9.06 15.14
CA PRO A 250 -3.85 8.80 16.49
C PRO A 250 -2.51 9.43 16.84
N GLU A 251 -1.69 9.75 15.86
CA GLU A 251 -0.41 10.43 16.05
C GLU A 251 -0.57 11.84 16.62
N THR A 252 -1.71 12.49 16.37
CA THR A 252 -2.03 13.82 16.90
C THR A 252 -2.72 13.79 18.27
N GLN A 253 -3.17 12.64 18.73
CA GLN A 253 -3.89 12.55 20.01
C GLN A 253 -3.02 12.88 21.24
N PHE A 254 -1.73 12.61 21.16
CA PHE A 254 -0.79 13.03 22.21
C PHE A 254 -0.62 14.54 22.29
N LEU A 255 -0.79 15.27 21.19
CA LEU A 255 -0.64 16.72 21.12
C LEU A 255 -1.83 17.49 21.70
N TYR A 256 -3.02 16.90 21.69
CA TYR A 256 -4.24 17.56 22.20
C TYR A 256 -4.52 17.29 23.67
N ASN A 257 -3.79 16.36 24.28
CA ASN A 257 -3.95 15.98 25.70
C ASN A 257 -2.75 16.40 26.58
N ALA A 258 -1.79 17.12 26.04
CA ALA A 258 -0.66 17.72 26.74
C ALA A 258 -0.84 19.24 26.82
#